data_a59546b92541496bb968e3e28834a85f
#
_entry.id   a59546b92541496bb968e3e28834a85f
#
_cell.length_a   1.000
_cell.length_b   1.000
_cell.length_c   1.000
_cell.angle_alpha   90.00
_cell.angle_beta   90.00
_cell.angle_gamma   90.00
#
_symmetry.space_group_name_H-M   'P 1'
#
loop_
_entity.id
_entity.type
_entity.pdbx_description
1 polymer ?
#
loop_
_entity_poly.entity_id
_entity_poly.type
_entity_poly.pdbx_seq_one_letter_code
_entity_poly.pdbx_strand_id
1 'polypeptide(L)'
;MPRRGKIAKRDVWLDPVYNSKLVTRLINNIMLDGKKGVAQKIVYGAFEIVAEKTGKDALEVFEQAMENIMPELEVKARRLGGATYQVPMEVRPERRQTLGLRWITKYSRERNEKTMKERLAGEILDALNGTGGACKKRDDTHKMAEANKAFAHYRW
;
A
#
# COMPACT_ATOMS: atom_id res chain seq x y z
N MET A 1 -15.26 -23.95 -0.03
CA MET A 1 -14.87 -22.72 -0.77
C MET A 1 -15.68 -22.65 -2.06
N PRO A 2 -16.36 -21.54 -2.35
CA PRO A 2 -17.15 -21.42 -3.58
C PRO A 2 -16.22 -21.39 -4.80
N ARG A 3 -16.46 -22.28 -5.75
CA ARG A 3 -15.67 -22.36 -7.00
C ARG A 3 -16.15 -21.37 -8.06
N ARG A 4 -17.43 -21.00 -8.07
CA ARG A 4 -18.08 -20.19 -9.12
C ARG A 4 -18.92 -19.04 -8.59
N GLY A 5 -19.18 -18.96 -7.28
CA GLY A 5 -19.99 -17.92 -6.67
C GLY A 5 -19.18 -16.67 -6.32
N LYS A 6 -19.83 -15.51 -6.30
CA LYS A 6 -19.23 -14.29 -5.74
C LYS A 6 -19.10 -14.46 -4.22
N ILE A 7 -17.88 -14.24 -3.70
CA ILE A 7 -17.64 -14.21 -2.26
C ILE A 7 -18.01 -12.83 -1.76
N ALA A 8 -18.88 -12.74 -0.74
CA ALA A 8 -19.20 -11.49 -0.08
C ALA A 8 -17.93 -10.90 0.55
N LYS A 9 -17.62 -9.66 0.21
CA LYS A 9 -16.49 -8.94 0.83
C LYS A 9 -16.87 -8.59 2.26
N ARG A 10 -16.01 -8.98 3.21
CA ARG A 10 -16.15 -8.54 4.60
C ARG A 10 -15.64 -7.12 4.72
N ASP A 11 -16.46 -6.22 5.23
CA ASP A 11 -16.01 -4.87 5.54
C ASP A 11 -15.21 -4.85 6.85
N VAL A 12 -14.30 -3.91 6.98
CA VAL A 12 -13.52 -3.71 8.19
C VAL A 12 -14.18 -2.65 9.06
N TRP A 13 -14.10 -2.85 10.39
CA TRP A 13 -14.57 -1.86 11.36
C TRP A 13 -13.69 -0.61 11.31
N LEU A 14 -14.26 0.53 11.62
CA LEU A 14 -13.51 1.77 11.78
C LEU A 14 -12.53 1.66 12.96
N ASP A 15 -11.38 2.31 12.83
CA ASP A 15 -10.44 2.40 13.94
C ASP A 15 -11.02 3.27 15.06
N PRO A 16 -10.94 2.83 16.34
CA PRO A 16 -11.55 3.56 17.45
C PRO A 16 -10.91 4.92 17.73
N VAL A 17 -9.64 5.14 17.37
CA VAL A 17 -8.91 6.39 17.62
C VAL A 17 -9.06 7.36 16.46
N TYR A 18 -8.78 6.91 15.24
CA TYR A 18 -8.78 7.74 14.03
C TYR A 18 -10.08 7.66 13.23
N ASN A 19 -11.03 6.82 13.62
CA ASN A 19 -12.31 6.61 12.94
C ASN A 19 -12.17 6.37 11.42
N SER A 20 -11.09 5.68 11.01
CA SER A 20 -10.73 5.45 9.60
C SER A 20 -10.61 3.97 9.29
N LYS A 21 -11.25 3.52 8.20
CA LYS A 21 -11.08 2.16 7.65
C LYS A 21 -9.67 1.93 7.10
N LEU A 22 -9.04 2.98 6.59
CA LEU A 22 -7.70 2.92 6.04
C LEU A 22 -6.68 2.57 7.13
N VAL A 23 -6.80 3.19 8.31
CA VAL A 23 -5.96 2.92 9.48
C VAL A 23 -6.16 1.47 9.96
N THR A 24 -7.40 0.99 10.03
CA THR A 24 -7.67 -0.42 10.38
C THR A 24 -7.00 -1.39 9.39
N ARG A 25 -7.05 -1.10 8.09
CA ARG A 25 -6.39 -1.90 7.07
C ARG A 25 -4.87 -1.87 7.19
N LEU A 26 -4.28 -0.72 7.56
CA LEU A 26 -2.85 -0.60 7.84
C LEU A 26 -2.45 -1.47 9.04
N ILE A 27 -3.19 -1.38 10.14
CA ILE A 27 -2.97 -2.21 11.35
C ILE A 27 -3.00 -3.70 10.98
N ASN A 28 -3.98 -4.13 10.18
CA ASN A 28 -4.11 -5.51 9.75
C ASN A 28 -2.94 -5.96 8.84
N ASN A 29 -2.35 -5.06 8.04
CA ASN A 29 -1.16 -5.37 7.23
C ASN A 29 0.13 -5.45 8.06
N ILE A 30 0.25 -4.64 9.09
CA ILE A 30 1.42 -4.63 10.00
C ILE A 30 1.37 -5.81 10.97
N MET A 31 0.18 -6.27 11.32
CA MET A 31 -0.02 -7.36 12.26
C MET A 31 0.69 -8.65 11.82
N LEU A 32 1.42 -9.27 12.76
CA LEU A 32 2.02 -10.59 12.63
C LEU A 32 1.45 -11.50 13.74
N ASP A 33 1.29 -12.78 13.42
CA ASP A 33 0.87 -13.84 14.35
C ASP A 33 -0.42 -13.51 15.13
N GLY A 34 -1.32 -12.73 14.54
CA GLY A 34 -2.57 -12.30 15.17
C GLY A 34 -2.41 -11.27 16.31
N LYS A 35 -1.22 -10.71 16.51
CA LYS A 35 -0.92 -9.76 17.59
C LYS A 35 -1.41 -8.35 17.27
N LYS A 36 -2.73 -8.16 17.21
CA LYS A 36 -3.35 -6.90 16.81
C LYS A 36 -3.02 -5.73 17.73
N GLY A 37 -3.00 -5.95 19.06
CA GLY A 37 -2.68 -4.89 20.03
C GLY A 37 -1.27 -4.32 19.88
N VAL A 38 -0.29 -5.15 19.49
CA VAL A 38 1.08 -4.70 19.17
C VAL A 38 1.08 -3.88 17.90
N ALA A 39 0.38 -4.32 16.86
CA ALA A 39 0.26 -3.59 15.60
C ALA A 39 -0.41 -2.21 15.79
N GLN A 40 -1.45 -2.12 16.63
CA GLN A 40 -2.09 -0.86 16.98
C GLN A 40 -1.11 0.10 17.64
N LYS A 41 -0.34 -0.36 18.65
CA LYS A 41 0.68 0.47 19.32
C LYS A 41 1.75 0.97 18.34
N ILE A 42 2.15 0.15 17.37
CA ILE A 42 3.12 0.55 16.34
C ILE A 42 2.55 1.66 15.46
N VAL A 43 1.31 1.50 14.96
CA VAL A 43 0.67 2.49 14.08
C VAL A 43 0.42 3.80 14.82
N TYR A 44 -0.15 3.75 16.02
CA TYR A 44 -0.42 4.96 16.80
C TYR A 44 0.87 5.69 17.16
N GLY A 45 1.90 4.98 17.62
CA GLY A 45 3.21 5.59 17.90
C GLY A 45 3.90 6.14 16.65
N ALA A 46 3.70 5.54 15.46
CA ALA A 46 4.18 6.10 14.21
C ALA A 46 3.45 7.41 13.85
N PHE A 47 2.14 7.45 14.05
CA PHE A 47 1.33 8.64 13.79
C PHE A 47 1.66 9.79 14.74
N GLU A 48 1.95 9.51 16.02
CA GLU A 48 2.47 10.51 16.97
C GLU A 48 3.78 11.13 16.45
N ILE A 49 4.74 10.31 16.01
CA ILE A 49 6.01 10.80 15.46
C ILE A 49 5.79 11.63 14.18
N VAL A 50 4.85 11.23 13.32
CA VAL A 50 4.52 11.98 12.11
C VAL A 50 3.91 13.32 12.45
N ALA A 51 2.96 13.37 13.40
CA ALA A 51 2.34 14.61 13.86
C ALA A 51 3.36 15.57 14.49
N GLU A 52 4.28 15.08 15.33
CA GLU A 52 5.34 15.87 15.94
C GLU A 52 6.29 16.49 14.89
N LYS A 53 6.65 15.71 13.86
CA LYS A 53 7.60 16.18 12.84
C LYS A 53 6.98 17.11 11.81
N THR A 54 5.71 16.93 11.48
CA THR A 54 5.04 17.71 10.42
C THR A 54 4.22 18.88 10.97
N GLY A 55 3.82 18.83 12.24
CA GLY A 55 2.88 19.77 12.85
C GLY A 55 1.46 19.71 12.25
N LYS A 56 1.14 18.66 11.49
CA LYS A 56 -0.15 18.44 10.84
C LYS A 56 -0.86 17.25 11.44
N ASP A 57 -2.14 17.09 11.11
CA ASP A 57 -2.87 15.88 11.45
C ASP A 57 -2.23 14.65 10.78
N ALA A 58 -1.89 13.66 11.61
CA ALA A 58 -1.23 12.44 11.14
C ALA A 58 -2.08 11.65 10.14
N LEU A 59 -3.41 11.68 10.27
CA LEU A 59 -4.30 11.00 9.34
C LEU A 59 -4.25 11.65 7.94
N GLU A 60 -4.32 12.97 7.86
CA GLU A 60 -4.21 13.70 6.60
C GLU A 60 -2.86 13.44 5.92
N VAL A 61 -1.77 13.49 6.69
CA VAL A 61 -0.42 13.17 6.17
C VAL A 61 -0.34 11.76 5.64
N PHE A 62 -0.93 10.80 6.34
CA PHE A 62 -0.97 9.40 5.90
C PHE A 62 -1.81 9.21 4.63
N GLU A 63 -2.95 9.87 4.51
CA GLU A 63 -3.79 9.82 3.31
C GLU A 63 -3.05 10.40 2.09
N GLN A 64 -2.38 11.54 2.23
CA GLN A 64 -1.53 12.11 1.18
C GLN A 64 -0.36 11.19 0.80
N ALA A 65 0.32 10.61 1.79
CA ALA A 65 1.38 9.63 1.54
C ALA A 65 0.84 8.41 0.77
N MET A 66 -0.35 7.93 1.12
CA MET A 66 -1.00 6.82 0.41
C MET A 66 -1.32 7.17 -1.04
N GLU A 67 -1.81 8.38 -1.33
CA GLU A 67 -2.03 8.83 -2.71
C GLU A 67 -0.75 8.79 -3.53
N ASN A 68 0.37 9.20 -2.94
CA ASN A 68 1.69 9.14 -3.59
C ASN A 68 2.21 7.71 -3.80
N ILE A 69 1.76 6.73 -3.03
CA ILE A 69 2.21 5.32 -3.14
C ILE A 69 1.32 4.50 -4.07
N MET A 70 0.01 4.80 -4.11
CA MET A 70 -0.95 3.99 -4.83
C MET A 70 -0.71 4.01 -6.34
N PRO A 71 -0.51 2.83 -7.00
CA PRO A 71 -0.27 2.76 -8.43
C PRO A 71 -1.56 2.93 -9.23
N GLU A 72 -1.48 3.56 -10.40
CA GLU A 72 -2.57 3.64 -11.38
C GLU A 72 -2.55 2.48 -12.36
N LEU A 73 -1.34 2.00 -12.69
CA LEU A 73 -1.10 0.94 -13.64
C LEU A 73 -0.36 -0.22 -12.98
N GLU A 74 -0.67 -1.43 -13.40
CA GLU A 74 0.10 -2.63 -13.07
C GLU A 74 0.29 -3.48 -14.34
N VAL A 75 1.24 -4.41 -14.30
CA VAL A 75 1.49 -5.35 -15.39
C VAL A 75 0.96 -6.71 -14.99
N LYS A 76 0.19 -7.33 -15.88
CA LYS A 76 -0.33 -8.67 -15.68
C LYS A 76 0.19 -9.62 -16.76
N ALA A 77 0.77 -10.73 -16.33
CA ALA A 77 1.23 -11.75 -17.26
C ALA A 77 0.04 -12.44 -17.97
N ARG A 78 0.07 -12.48 -19.30
CA ARG A 78 -0.89 -13.17 -20.15
C ARG A 78 -0.14 -14.11 -21.07
N ARG A 79 -0.62 -15.35 -21.18
CA ARG A 79 -0.02 -16.35 -22.05
C ARG A 79 -0.82 -16.45 -23.35
N LEU A 80 -0.15 -16.22 -24.47
CA LEU A 80 -0.70 -16.25 -25.82
C LEU A 80 0.22 -17.06 -26.73
N GLY A 81 -0.30 -18.10 -27.38
CA GLY A 81 0.44 -18.88 -28.35
C GLY A 81 1.76 -19.48 -27.84
N GLY A 82 1.83 -19.80 -26.52
CA GLY A 82 3.05 -20.32 -25.90
C GLY A 82 4.02 -19.27 -25.33
N ALA A 83 3.90 -18.00 -25.70
CA ALA A 83 4.67 -16.88 -25.13
C ALA A 83 3.91 -16.19 -24.01
N THR A 84 4.64 -15.69 -23.01
CA THR A 84 4.07 -14.92 -21.90
C THR A 84 4.36 -13.43 -22.12
N TYR A 85 3.32 -12.63 -22.19
CA TYR A 85 3.39 -11.19 -22.36
C TYR A 85 3.02 -10.47 -21.06
N GLN A 86 3.71 -9.39 -20.76
CA GLN A 86 3.38 -8.48 -19.66
C GLN A 86 2.42 -7.41 -20.18
N VAL A 87 1.16 -7.52 -19.83
CA VAL A 87 0.10 -6.62 -20.33
C VAL A 87 -0.19 -5.53 -19.30
N PRO A 88 -0.01 -4.23 -19.63
CA PRO A 88 -0.36 -3.15 -18.73
C PRO A 88 -1.87 -3.03 -18.57
N MET A 89 -2.31 -2.86 -17.33
CA MET A 89 -3.72 -2.73 -16.96
C MET A 89 -3.90 -1.64 -15.90
N GLU A 90 -5.04 -0.94 -15.97
CA GLU A 90 -5.46 -0.04 -14.91
C GLU A 90 -5.80 -0.82 -13.64
N VAL A 91 -5.40 -0.27 -12.50
CA VAL A 91 -5.63 -0.87 -11.19
C VAL A 91 -6.94 -0.36 -10.62
N ARG A 92 -7.83 -1.25 -10.21
CA ARG A 92 -9.09 -0.88 -9.55
C ARG A 92 -8.81 -0.16 -8.21
N PRO A 93 -9.64 0.81 -7.78
CA PRO A 93 -9.41 1.61 -6.56
C PRO A 93 -9.12 0.78 -5.31
N GLU A 94 -9.88 -0.29 -5.08
CA GLU A 94 -9.67 -1.18 -3.93
C GLU A 94 -8.31 -1.90 -3.96
N ARG A 95 -7.85 -2.26 -5.16
CA ARG A 95 -6.55 -2.90 -5.35
C ARG A 95 -5.42 -1.89 -5.22
N ARG A 96 -5.60 -0.66 -5.73
CA ARG A 96 -4.64 0.46 -5.53
C ARG A 96 -4.35 0.64 -4.05
N GLN A 97 -5.39 0.74 -3.23
CA GLN A 97 -5.27 0.86 -1.78
C GLN A 97 -4.56 -0.35 -1.14
N THR A 98 -4.91 -1.57 -1.59
CA THR A 98 -4.29 -2.79 -1.07
C THR A 98 -2.79 -2.86 -1.42
N LEU A 99 -2.41 -2.48 -2.63
CA LEU A 99 -1.02 -2.44 -3.06
C LEU A 99 -0.23 -1.39 -2.29
N GLY A 100 -0.78 -0.18 -2.13
CA GLY A 100 -0.16 0.88 -1.35
C GLY A 100 0.11 0.46 0.09
N LEU A 101 -0.86 -0.14 0.77
CA LEU A 101 -0.71 -0.65 2.13
C LEU A 101 0.33 -1.77 2.25
N ARG A 102 0.40 -2.66 1.27
CA ARG A 102 1.43 -3.71 1.24
C ARG A 102 2.81 -3.14 1.02
N TRP A 103 2.97 -2.18 0.12
CA TRP A 103 4.26 -1.58 -0.17
C TRP A 103 4.78 -0.75 1.00
N ILE A 104 3.95 0.13 1.59
CA ILE A 104 4.37 0.89 2.76
C ILE A 104 4.80 -0.02 3.90
N THR A 105 4.05 -1.09 4.18
CA THR A 105 4.40 -2.07 5.22
C THR A 105 5.69 -2.80 4.90
N LYS A 106 5.88 -3.24 3.66
CA LYS A 106 7.09 -3.95 3.23
C LYS A 106 8.32 -3.07 3.38
N TYR A 107 8.30 -1.89 2.77
CA TYR A 107 9.46 -0.99 2.76
C TYR A 107 9.75 -0.37 4.12
N SER A 108 8.73 -0.18 4.97
CA SER A 108 8.97 0.17 6.39
C SER A 108 9.80 -0.91 7.11
N ARG A 109 9.53 -2.19 6.86
CA ARG A 109 10.31 -3.29 7.47
C ARG A 109 11.75 -3.36 6.99
N GLU A 110 12.02 -2.91 5.77
CA GLU A 110 13.36 -2.91 5.15
C GLU A 110 14.23 -1.72 5.60
N ARG A 111 13.66 -0.75 6.34
CA ARG A 111 14.38 0.42 6.86
C ARG A 111 15.32 0.06 8.04
N ASN A 112 16.29 0.92 8.28
CA ASN A 112 17.37 0.69 9.25
C ASN A 112 17.09 1.28 10.65
N GLU A 113 15.98 2.02 10.85
CA GLU A 113 15.64 2.58 12.16
C GLU A 113 15.43 1.47 13.19
N LYS A 114 15.61 1.78 14.47
CA LYS A 114 15.62 0.80 15.55
C LYS A 114 14.26 0.13 15.77
N THR A 115 13.19 0.92 15.84
CA THR A 115 11.84 0.43 16.14
C THR A 115 10.93 0.46 14.93
N MET A 116 9.94 -0.46 14.87
CA MET A 116 8.99 -0.49 13.75
C MET A 116 8.14 0.78 13.65
N LYS A 117 7.81 1.43 14.77
CA LYS A 117 7.11 2.71 14.76
C LYS A 117 7.91 3.82 14.08
N GLU A 118 9.22 3.89 14.33
CA GLU A 118 10.13 4.85 13.68
C GLU A 118 10.28 4.55 12.18
N ARG A 119 10.41 3.28 11.82
CA ARG A 119 10.47 2.82 10.43
C ARG A 119 9.22 3.19 9.65
N LEU A 120 8.05 2.95 10.23
CA LEU A 120 6.76 3.28 9.60
C LEU A 120 6.60 4.80 9.47
N ALA A 121 6.91 5.56 10.52
CA ALA A 121 6.86 7.02 10.48
C ALA A 121 7.83 7.59 9.42
N GLY A 122 9.05 7.06 9.34
CA GLY A 122 10.02 7.45 8.32
C GLY A 122 9.52 7.19 6.91
N GLU A 123 8.93 6.02 6.65
CA GLU A 123 8.39 5.71 5.31
C GLU A 123 7.18 6.58 4.94
N ILE A 124 6.29 6.91 5.90
CA ILE A 124 5.17 7.83 5.68
C ILE A 124 5.68 9.23 5.32
N LEU A 125 6.69 9.75 6.03
CA LEU A 125 7.27 11.06 5.78
C LEU A 125 7.98 11.14 4.43
N ASP A 126 8.75 10.10 4.08
CA ASP A 126 9.40 10.02 2.77
C ASP A 126 8.35 9.94 1.66
N ALA A 127 7.30 9.16 1.85
CA ALA A 127 6.21 9.04 0.89
C ALA A 127 5.41 10.34 0.72
N LEU A 128 5.23 11.13 1.79
CA LEU A 128 4.64 12.47 1.70
C LEU A 128 5.42 13.36 0.73
N ASN A 129 6.74 13.25 0.74
CA ASN A 129 7.65 14.00 -0.14
C ASN A 129 7.82 13.33 -1.53
N GLY A 130 7.09 12.25 -1.81
CA GLY A 130 7.22 11.51 -3.07
C GLY A 130 8.48 10.66 -3.20
N THR A 131 9.18 10.42 -2.09
CA THR A 131 10.42 9.63 -2.00
C THR A 131 10.19 8.33 -1.22
N GLY A 132 11.24 7.59 -0.92
CA GLY A 132 11.16 6.34 -0.17
C GLY A 132 10.94 5.10 -1.02
N GLY A 133 11.03 3.93 -0.38
CA GLY A 133 10.97 2.63 -1.03
C GLY A 133 9.61 2.32 -1.67
N ALA A 134 8.53 2.72 -1.01
CA ALA A 134 7.17 2.49 -1.48
C ALA A 134 6.86 3.32 -2.74
N CYS A 135 7.26 4.60 -2.78
CA CYS A 135 7.13 5.45 -3.96
C CYS A 135 8.00 4.95 -5.12
N LYS A 136 9.25 4.56 -4.84
CA LYS A 136 10.11 3.94 -5.85
C LYS A 136 9.47 2.69 -6.46
N LYS A 137 8.83 1.85 -5.66
CA LYS A 137 8.12 0.66 -6.16
C LYS A 137 6.95 1.02 -7.07
N ARG A 138 6.18 2.07 -6.76
CA ARG A 138 5.15 2.61 -7.66
C ARG A 138 5.77 3.01 -9.00
N ASP A 139 6.83 3.80 -8.96
CA ASP A 139 7.49 4.32 -10.16
C ASP A 139 8.07 3.19 -11.02
N ASP A 140 8.69 2.18 -10.40
CA ASP A 140 9.17 0.99 -11.10
C ASP A 140 8.02 0.21 -11.76
N THR A 141 6.87 0.12 -11.08
CA THR A 141 5.67 -0.54 -11.63
C THR A 141 5.11 0.24 -12.82
N HIS A 142 5.06 1.58 -12.74
CA HIS A 142 4.63 2.43 -13.83
C HIS A 142 5.61 2.37 -15.02
N LYS A 143 6.92 2.38 -14.79
CA LYS A 143 7.94 2.20 -15.84
C LYS A 143 7.80 0.86 -16.55
N MET A 144 7.55 -0.23 -15.79
CA MET A 144 7.28 -1.54 -16.41
C MET A 144 6.00 -1.52 -17.26
N ALA A 145 4.95 -0.85 -16.82
CA ALA A 145 3.72 -0.72 -17.58
C ALA A 145 3.93 0.09 -18.87
N GLU A 146 4.70 1.17 -18.80
CA GLU A 146 5.03 2.00 -19.96
C GLU A 146 5.91 1.26 -20.97
N ALA A 147 6.95 0.56 -20.51
CA ALA A 147 7.82 -0.26 -21.36
C ALA A 147 7.04 -1.36 -22.11
N ASN A 148 5.96 -1.87 -21.53
CA ASN A 148 5.10 -2.91 -22.13
C ASN A 148 3.85 -2.33 -22.81
N LYS A 149 3.76 -1.03 -23.04
CA LYS A 149 2.61 -0.34 -23.64
C LYS A 149 2.19 -0.91 -25.00
N ALA A 150 3.14 -1.41 -25.77
CA ALA A 150 2.91 -2.07 -27.05
C ALA A 150 1.97 -3.29 -26.95
N PHE A 151 1.90 -3.96 -25.78
CA PHE A 151 1.05 -5.12 -25.54
C PHE A 151 -0.31 -4.77 -24.91
N ALA A 152 -0.65 -3.49 -24.78
CA ALA A 152 -1.92 -3.06 -24.17
C ALA A 152 -3.17 -3.61 -24.89
N HIS A 153 -3.09 -3.86 -26.20
CA HIS A 153 -4.16 -4.42 -26.99
C HIS A 153 -4.47 -5.90 -26.66
N TYR A 154 -3.61 -6.60 -25.92
CA TYR A 154 -3.88 -7.96 -25.42
C TYR A 154 -4.71 -7.95 -24.12
N ARG A 155 -5.35 -6.83 -23.80
CA ARG A 155 -6.22 -6.66 -22.64
C ARG A 155 -7.64 -7.13 -22.96
N TRP A 156 -8.05 -8.29 -22.42
CA TRP A 156 -9.43 -8.82 -22.38
C TRP A 156 -9.75 -9.39 -21.01
#